data_c3ab3e02fe28dfba07b86213302fb075
#
_entry.id   c3ab3e02fe28dfba07b86213302fb075
#
_cell.length_a   1.000
_cell.length_b   1.000
_cell.length_c   1.000
_cell.angle_alpha   90.00
_cell.angle_beta   90.00
_cell.angle_gamma   90.00
#
_symmetry.space_group_name_H-M   'P 1'
#
loop_
_entity.id
_entity.type
_entity.pdbx_description
1 polymer ?
#
loop_
_entity_poly.entity_id
_entity_poly.type
_entity_poly.pdbx_seq_one_letter_code
_entity_poly.pdbx_strand_id
1 'polypeptide(L)'
;MRISTAALGITVAFAGIGAGAAASTAPSAAAHPSEPGVVSYAVLGKGSVGNIVGGPMGWESVFTQPFQGFWVELPVCNNWAEIGLPDVYDDPDLASFNGATAQTSANDQTHFVRQAVGVFATNEAAGRAFHRVTDRTVGCSGQTTAMHLDNGTTQVWSFDGGPPSATDAGWSKQEAGTDRRCFVQTRLRENVLLQAKVCQSGNGGPAVNVLAGAMQNALGQ
;
A
#
# COMPACT_ATOMS: atom_id res chain seq x y z
N MET A 1 -41.31 68.71 18.87
CA MET A 1 -40.79 68.58 20.22
C MET A 1 -39.43 67.82 20.08
N ARG A 2 -38.31 68.52 20.16
CA ARG A 2 -36.99 67.95 19.97
C ARG A 2 -36.38 67.69 21.34
N ILE A 3 -35.90 66.50 21.61
CA ILE A 3 -35.12 66.16 22.80
C ILE A 3 -33.77 65.62 22.31
N SER A 4 -32.73 66.43 22.57
CA SER A 4 -31.34 66.08 22.34
C SER A 4 -30.81 65.42 23.60
N THR A 5 -30.23 64.25 23.48
CA THR A 5 -29.50 63.58 24.57
C THR A 5 -28.01 63.48 24.16
N ALA A 6 -27.18 64.16 24.95
CA ALA A 6 -25.72 64.13 24.81
C ALA A 6 -25.16 62.86 25.47
N ALA A 7 -24.36 62.11 24.75
CA ALA A 7 -23.66 60.96 25.28
C ALA A 7 -22.20 61.36 25.60
N LEU A 8 -21.83 61.14 26.85
CA LEU A 8 -20.47 61.32 27.37
C LEU A 8 -19.62 60.09 26.96
N GLY A 9 -18.57 60.35 26.19
CA GLY A 9 -17.62 59.32 25.86
C GLY A 9 -16.58 59.13 26.94
N ILE A 10 -16.45 57.95 27.48
CA ILE A 10 -15.35 57.54 28.36
C ILE A 10 -14.34 56.72 27.52
N THR A 11 -13.15 57.29 27.32
CA THR A 11 -12.07 56.62 26.62
C THR A 11 -11.26 55.81 27.66
N VAL A 12 -11.37 54.50 27.63
CA VAL A 12 -10.50 53.61 28.44
C VAL A 12 -9.32 53.19 27.57
N ALA A 13 -8.15 53.66 27.90
CA ALA A 13 -6.92 53.21 27.29
C ALA A 13 -6.47 51.87 27.90
N PHE A 14 -6.57 50.80 27.12
CA PHE A 14 -5.97 49.50 27.46
C PHE A 14 -4.50 49.51 26.99
N ALA A 15 -3.58 49.50 27.91
CA ALA A 15 -2.19 49.19 27.66
C ALA A 15 -2.06 47.66 27.48
N GLY A 16 -2.01 47.20 26.23
CA GLY A 16 -1.79 45.80 25.90
C GLY A 16 -0.35 45.40 26.12
N ILE A 17 -0.08 44.61 27.17
CA ILE A 17 1.20 43.92 27.34
C ILE A 17 1.19 42.76 26.34
N GLY A 18 1.86 42.93 25.20
CA GLY A 18 2.07 41.88 24.21
C GLY A 18 3.04 40.83 24.75
N ALA A 19 2.53 39.76 25.35
CA ALA A 19 3.34 38.57 25.57
C ALA A 19 3.54 37.87 24.21
N GLY A 20 4.69 38.09 23.60
CA GLY A 20 5.13 37.37 22.41
C GLY A 20 5.30 35.88 22.75
N ALA A 21 4.34 35.05 22.40
CA ALA A 21 4.50 33.60 22.39
C ALA A 21 5.54 33.25 21.30
N ALA A 22 6.78 33.01 21.70
CA ALA A 22 7.76 32.36 20.82
C ALA A 22 7.24 30.95 20.49
N ALA A 23 6.71 30.77 19.29
CA ALA A 23 6.42 29.47 18.78
C ALA A 23 7.74 28.70 18.62
N SER A 24 8.04 27.81 19.57
CA SER A 24 9.13 26.85 19.45
C SER A 24 8.76 25.91 18.29
N THR A 25 9.31 26.14 17.11
CA THR A 25 9.33 25.13 16.06
C THR A 25 10.25 24.01 16.53
N ALA A 26 9.67 22.96 17.10
CA ALA A 26 10.41 21.73 17.32
C ALA A 26 11.01 21.31 15.96
N PRO A 27 12.32 20.97 15.89
CA PRO A 27 12.89 20.44 14.67
C PRO A 27 12.11 19.18 14.31
N SER A 28 11.55 19.14 13.08
CA SER A 28 10.97 17.93 12.52
C SER A 28 12.10 16.90 12.53
N ALA A 29 11.95 15.82 13.28
CA ALA A 29 12.91 14.72 13.23
C ALA A 29 13.03 14.29 11.76
N ALA A 30 14.22 14.40 11.19
CA ALA A 30 14.47 13.92 9.85
C ALA A 30 14.22 12.40 9.91
N ALA A 31 13.29 11.93 9.10
CA ALA A 31 13.02 10.51 8.99
C ALA A 31 14.30 9.83 8.48
N HIS A 32 14.71 8.76 9.16
CA HIS A 32 15.91 8.00 8.79
C HIS A 32 15.49 6.87 7.84
N PRO A 33 16.24 6.66 6.73
CA PRO A 33 15.98 5.54 5.83
C PRO A 33 15.94 4.21 6.60
N SER A 34 15.01 3.34 6.19
CA SER A 34 14.90 2.01 6.80
C SER A 34 16.11 1.14 6.49
N GLU A 35 16.57 0.41 7.49
CA GLU A 35 17.66 -0.55 7.34
C GLU A 35 17.20 -1.81 6.58
N PRO A 36 18.09 -2.47 5.77
CA PRO A 36 17.72 -3.65 5.00
C PRO A 36 17.07 -4.77 5.80
N GLY A 37 17.44 -4.94 7.07
CA GLY A 37 16.89 -5.98 7.95
C GLY A 37 15.42 -5.89 8.28
N VAL A 38 14.79 -4.72 8.10
CA VAL A 38 13.37 -4.52 8.45
C VAL A 38 12.42 -5.37 7.62
N VAL A 39 12.82 -5.84 6.43
CA VAL A 39 11.98 -6.70 5.58
C VAL A 39 11.54 -7.98 6.28
N SER A 40 12.32 -8.47 7.26
CA SER A 40 12.00 -9.70 8.00
C SER A 40 10.86 -9.53 9.00
N TYR A 41 10.60 -8.30 9.47
CA TYR A 41 9.48 -8.03 10.40
C TYR A 41 8.27 -7.44 9.68
N ALA A 42 8.48 -6.77 8.54
CA ALA A 42 7.43 -6.10 7.81
C ALA A 42 6.49 -7.07 7.09
N VAL A 43 6.92 -8.32 6.87
CA VAL A 43 6.08 -9.40 6.37
C VAL A 43 5.47 -10.15 7.55
N LEU A 44 4.15 -10.10 7.67
CA LEU A 44 3.42 -10.71 8.78
C LEU A 44 3.24 -12.20 8.55
N GLY A 45 3.45 -13.01 9.61
CA GLY A 45 3.19 -14.44 9.57
C GLY A 45 1.69 -14.78 9.48
N LYS A 46 1.39 -15.97 9.00
CA LYS A 46 0.04 -16.45 8.70
C LYS A 46 -0.97 -16.31 9.85
N GLY A 47 -0.53 -16.40 11.11
CA GLY A 47 -1.42 -16.20 12.26
C GLY A 47 -1.98 -14.78 12.34
N SER A 48 -1.11 -13.76 12.19
CA SER A 48 -1.52 -12.35 12.15
C SER A 48 -2.38 -12.07 10.93
N VAL A 49 -2.01 -12.62 9.77
CA VAL A 49 -2.78 -12.49 8.53
C VAL A 49 -4.19 -13.07 8.70
N GLY A 50 -4.32 -14.25 9.30
CA GLY A 50 -5.61 -14.90 9.56
C GLY A 50 -6.55 -14.04 10.42
N ASN A 51 -6.01 -13.38 11.45
CA ASN A 51 -6.77 -12.45 12.28
C ASN A 51 -7.28 -11.23 11.48
N ILE A 52 -6.49 -10.75 10.51
CA ILE A 52 -6.84 -9.59 9.68
C ILE A 52 -7.94 -9.95 8.66
N VAL A 53 -7.84 -11.10 8.01
CA VAL A 53 -8.81 -11.51 6.98
C VAL A 53 -10.03 -12.21 7.55
N GLY A 54 -10.03 -12.53 8.86
CA GLY A 54 -11.17 -13.15 9.53
C GLY A 54 -11.32 -14.65 9.22
N GLY A 55 -10.23 -15.34 8.84
CA GLY A 55 -10.24 -16.75 8.54
C GLY A 55 -8.89 -17.44 8.79
N PRO A 56 -8.88 -18.76 9.00
CA PRO A 56 -7.65 -19.50 9.27
C PRO A 56 -6.74 -19.52 8.03
N MET A 57 -5.43 -19.32 8.22
CA MET A 57 -4.39 -19.50 7.22
C MET A 57 -3.60 -20.76 7.55
N GLY A 58 -3.95 -21.87 6.89
CA GLY A 58 -3.34 -23.18 7.13
C GLY A 58 -2.01 -23.39 6.41
N TRP A 59 -1.74 -22.61 5.36
CA TRP A 59 -0.53 -22.72 4.54
C TRP A 59 0.16 -21.38 4.36
N GLU A 60 1.51 -21.40 4.32
CA GLU A 60 2.34 -20.23 4.10
C GLU A 60 3.60 -20.62 3.31
N SER A 61 4.03 -19.74 2.43
CA SER A 61 5.31 -19.82 1.72
C SER A 61 5.98 -18.45 1.72
N VAL A 62 7.24 -18.41 2.12
CA VAL A 62 8.07 -17.21 2.13
C VAL A 62 8.97 -17.21 0.89
N PHE A 63 9.18 -16.03 0.31
CA PHE A 63 10.10 -15.84 -0.82
C PHE A 63 10.97 -14.60 -0.58
N THR A 64 12.28 -14.77 -0.82
CA THR A 64 13.29 -13.73 -0.53
C THR A 64 13.83 -13.04 -1.78
N GLN A 65 13.20 -13.32 -2.92
CA GLN A 65 13.49 -12.68 -4.21
C GLN A 65 12.17 -12.40 -4.94
N PRO A 66 12.07 -11.30 -5.68
CA PRO A 66 10.96 -11.07 -6.58
C PRO A 66 10.83 -12.23 -7.57
N PHE A 67 9.60 -12.67 -7.84
CA PHE A 67 9.38 -13.71 -8.84
C PHE A 67 8.04 -13.55 -9.57
N GLN A 68 7.99 -14.09 -10.77
CA GLN A 68 6.79 -14.13 -11.60
C GLN A 68 6.60 -15.55 -12.13
N GLY A 69 5.44 -16.13 -11.84
CA GLY A 69 5.05 -17.48 -12.28
C GLY A 69 3.84 -17.42 -13.21
N PHE A 70 3.76 -16.39 -14.06
CA PHE A 70 2.66 -16.14 -15.00
C PHE A 70 3.06 -15.14 -16.07
N TRP A 71 2.23 -15.05 -17.12
CA TRP A 71 2.21 -13.93 -18.05
C TRP A 71 0.76 -13.49 -18.32
N VAL A 72 0.57 -12.26 -18.80
CA VAL A 72 -0.74 -11.70 -19.14
C VAL A 72 -0.78 -11.31 -20.62
N GLU A 73 -1.92 -11.50 -21.27
CA GLU A 73 -2.09 -11.15 -22.69
C GLU A 73 -2.03 -9.64 -22.93
N LEU A 74 -2.40 -8.84 -21.92
CA LEU A 74 -2.31 -7.39 -21.95
C LEU A 74 -1.15 -6.91 -21.07
N PRO A 75 0.07 -6.67 -21.64
CA PRO A 75 1.28 -6.40 -20.85
C PRO A 75 1.19 -5.18 -19.92
N VAL A 76 0.37 -4.19 -20.25
CA VAL A 76 0.13 -3.01 -19.40
C VAL A 76 -0.44 -3.40 -18.04
N CYS A 77 -1.13 -4.54 -17.92
CA CYS A 77 -1.70 -5.04 -16.68
C CYS A 77 -0.75 -5.96 -15.88
N ASN A 78 0.48 -6.22 -16.36
CA ASN A 78 1.39 -7.16 -15.69
C ASN A 78 1.59 -6.83 -14.20
N ASN A 79 1.94 -5.58 -13.89
CA ASN A 79 2.23 -5.15 -12.52
C ASN A 79 0.97 -4.97 -11.64
N TRP A 80 -0.21 -5.14 -12.21
CA TRP A 80 -1.49 -5.18 -11.51
C TRP A 80 -2.01 -6.61 -11.33
N ALA A 81 -1.54 -7.56 -12.14
CA ALA A 81 -1.94 -8.95 -12.05
C ALA A 81 -1.46 -9.60 -10.75
N GLU A 82 -0.26 -9.23 -10.27
CA GLU A 82 0.32 -9.77 -9.04
C GLU A 82 1.24 -8.73 -8.38
N ILE A 83 1.66 -8.99 -7.13
CA ILE A 83 2.62 -8.18 -6.37
C ILE A 83 3.93 -8.93 -6.13
N GLY A 84 5.00 -8.21 -5.78
CA GLY A 84 6.32 -8.81 -5.55
C GLY A 84 7.01 -9.26 -6.83
N LEU A 85 6.75 -8.56 -7.94
CA LEU A 85 7.23 -8.93 -9.27
C LEU A 85 8.64 -8.38 -9.56
N PRO A 86 9.44 -9.09 -10.38
CA PRO A 86 10.72 -8.59 -10.88
C PRO A 86 10.59 -7.22 -11.55
N ASP A 87 9.59 -7.02 -12.41
CA ASP A 87 9.34 -5.73 -13.08
C ASP A 87 9.24 -4.54 -12.12
N VAL A 88 8.87 -4.78 -10.86
CA VAL A 88 8.73 -3.74 -9.85
C VAL A 88 9.99 -3.63 -9.00
N TYR A 89 10.55 -4.75 -8.56
CA TYR A 89 11.61 -4.79 -7.56
C TYR A 89 13.02 -5.06 -8.11
N ASP A 90 13.16 -5.52 -9.36
CA ASP A 90 14.48 -5.75 -9.96
C ASP A 90 15.13 -4.40 -10.33
N ASP A 91 15.83 -3.86 -9.35
CA ASP A 91 16.52 -2.56 -9.39
C ASP A 91 17.92 -2.75 -8.78
N PRO A 92 18.97 -2.20 -9.40
CA PRO A 92 20.35 -2.35 -8.86
C PRO A 92 20.52 -1.79 -7.45
N ASP A 93 19.62 -0.88 -7.04
CA ASP A 93 19.61 -0.30 -5.70
C ASP A 93 18.71 -1.05 -4.71
N LEU A 94 18.14 -2.21 -5.07
CA LEU A 94 17.39 -3.04 -4.12
C LEU A 94 18.38 -3.64 -3.10
N ALA A 95 18.30 -3.17 -1.85
CA ALA A 95 19.19 -3.61 -0.77
C ALA A 95 18.71 -4.90 -0.10
N SER A 96 17.38 -5.08 0.02
CA SER A 96 16.80 -6.32 0.54
C SER A 96 15.33 -6.46 0.10
N PHE A 97 14.87 -7.70 0.09
CA PHE A 97 13.50 -8.05 -0.28
C PHE A 97 13.00 -9.22 0.56
N ASN A 98 11.74 -9.19 0.92
CA ASN A 98 11.03 -10.32 1.53
C ASN A 98 9.56 -10.31 1.11
N GLY A 99 8.97 -11.48 1.05
CA GLY A 99 7.55 -11.64 0.79
C GLY A 99 7.01 -12.95 1.34
N ALA A 100 5.71 -13.01 1.49
CA ALA A 100 5.01 -14.22 1.88
C ALA A 100 3.68 -14.35 1.14
N THR A 101 3.31 -15.59 0.90
CA THR A 101 1.97 -15.97 0.46
C THR A 101 1.36 -16.83 1.55
N ALA A 102 0.16 -16.50 2.01
CA ALA A 102 -0.63 -17.30 2.93
C ALA A 102 -2.00 -17.59 2.30
N GLN A 103 -2.54 -18.77 2.58
CA GLN A 103 -3.85 -19.18 2.08
C GLN A 103 -4.53 -20.16 3.05
N THR A 104 -5.83 -20.36 2.88
CA THR A 104 -6.66 -21.22 3.75
C THR A 104 -6.03 -22.59 3.94
N SER A 105 -5.59 -23.24 2.86
CA SER A 105 -4.76 -24.44 2.88
C SER A 105 -3.92 -24.54 1.60
N ALA A 106 -3.05 -25.54 1.48
CA ALA A 106 -2.20 -25.71 0.29
C ALA A 106 -3.00 -25.79 -1.04
N ASN A 107 -4.24 -26.27 -0.98
CA ASN A 107 -5.10 -26.44 -2.15
C ASN A 107 -6.40 -25.62 -2.09
N ASP A 108 -6.54 -24.75 -1.09
CA ASP A 108 -7.71 -23.90 -0.90
C ASP A 108 -7.30 -22.44 -0.80
N GLN A 109 -7.73 -21.65 -1.78
CA GLN A 109 -7.50 -20.21 -1.92
C GLN A 109 -8.76 -19.39 -1.63
N THR A 110 -9.69 -19.90 -0.82
CA THR A 110 -10.87 -19.13 -0.36
C THR A 110 -10.41 -17.80 0.24
N HIS A 111 -9.37 -17.83 1.07
CA HIS A 111 -8.58 -16.65 1.39
C HIS A 111 -7.17 -16.85 0.84
N PHE A 112 -6.72 -15.87 0.07
CA PHE A 112 -5.37 -15.82 -0.45
C PHE A 112 -4.79 -14.44 -0.14
N VAL A 113 -3.66 -14.42 0.55
CA VAL A 113 -2.95 -13.19 0.92
C VAL A 113 -1.53 -13.26 0.42
N ARG A 114 -1.05 -12.19 -0.19
CA ARG A 114 0.36 -12.05 -0.54
C ARG A 114 0.88 -10.72 -0.05
N GLN A 115 2.11 -10.72 0.42
CA GLN A 115 2.83 -9.57 0.95
C GLN A 115 4.19 -9.50 0.25
N ALA A 116 4.66 -8.28 -0.02
CA ALA A 116 6.00 -8.05 -0.55
C ALA A 116 6.54 -6.72 0.01
N VAL A 117 7.80 -6.71 0.41
CA VAL A 117 8.51 -5.54 0.92
C VAL A 117 9.90 -5.51 0.32
N GLY A 118 10.26 -4.36 -0.27
CA GLY A 118 11.62 -4.08 -0.73
C GLY A 118 12.16 -2.84 -0.03
N VAL A 119 13.37 -2.93 0.48
CA VAL A 119 14.17 -1.79 0.96
C VAL A 119 15.21 -1.47 -0.09
N PHE A 120 15.26 -0.22 -0.50
CA PHE A 120 16.18 0.29 -1.50
C PHE A 120 17.29 1.12 -0.84
N ALA A 121 18.40 1.30 -1.54
CA ALA A 121 19.51 2.09 -1.03
C ALA A 121 19.15 3.58 -0.86
N THR A 122 18.19 4.09 -1.65
CA THR A 122 17.75 5.49 -1.60
C THR A 122 16.24 5.62 -1.77
N ASN A 123 15.70 6.78 -1.36
CA ASN A 123 14.27 7.11 -1.55
C ASN A 123 13.92 7.21 -3.03
N GLU A 124 14.83 7.71 -3.87
CA GLU A 124 14.65 7.83 -5.31
C GLU A 124 14.51 6.45 -5.98
N ALA A 125 15.29 5.46 -5.52
CA ALA A 125 15.20 4.10 -6.02
C ALA A 125 13.87 3.45 -5.65
N ALA A 126 13.40 3.62 -4.41
CA ALA A 126 12.07 3.18 -3.99
C ALA A 126 10.96 3.90 -4.78
N GLY A 127 11.15 5.20 -5.04
CA GLY A 127 10.27 6.00 -5.89
C GLY A 127 10.17 5.44 -7.31
N ARG A 128 11.31 5.06 -7.94
CA ARG A 128 11.30 4.40 -9.26
C ARG A 128 10.50 3.10 -9.23
N ALA A 129 10.65 2.30 -8.18
CA ALA A 129 9.88 1.06 -8.03
C ALA A 129 8.38 1.33 -7.90
N PHE A 130 7.98 2.36 -7.14
CA PHE A 130 6.59 2.79 -7.02
C PHE A 130 6.04 3.24 -8.38
N HIS A 131 6.80 4.02 -9.15
CA HIS A 131 6.41 4.46 -10.50
C HIS A 131 6.23 3.29 -11.47
N ARG A 132 7.04 2.23 -11.39
CA ARG A 132 6.82 1.02 -12.21
C ARG A 132 5.46 0.37 -11.97
N VAL A 133 4.89 0.54 -10.78
CA VAL A 133 3.51 0.12 -10.50
C VAL A 133 2.50 1.13 -11.01
N THR A 134 2.71 2.42 -10.73
CA THR A 134 1.70 3.47 -10.90
C THR A 134 1.61 4.06 -12.30
N ASP A 135 2.70 4.13 -13.06
CA ASP A 135 2.70 4.68 -14.42
C ASP A 135 1.90 3.81 -15.41
N ARG A 136 1.74 2.50 -15.11
CA ARG A 136 0.90 1.58 -15.88
C ARG A 136 -0.57 1.57 -15.44
N THR A 137 -0.89 2.26 -14.34
CA THR A 137 -2.24 2.33 -13.77
C THR A 137 -3.29 2.81 -14.78
N VAL A 138 -2.94 3.87 -15.51
CA VAL A 138 -3.86 4.52 -16.45
C VAL A 138 -4.26 3.60 -17.61
N GLY A 139 -3.40 2.65 -17.99
CA GLY A 139 -3.65 1.75 -19.12
C GLY A 139 -4.35 0.44 -18.73
N CYS A 140 -4.31 0.03 -17.46
CA CYS A 140 -4.89 -1.25 -17.02
C CYS A 140 -6.28 -1.09 -16.37
N SER A 141 -6.58 0.05 -15.75
CA SER A 141 -7.91 0.27 -15.15
C SER A 141 -9.03 0.16 -16.19
N GLY A 142 -10.07 -0.59 -15.87
CA GLY A 142 -11.17 -0.91 -16.79
C GLY A 142 -10.88 -2.02 -17.81
N GLN A 143 -9.66 -2.57 -17.82
CA GLN A 143 -9.30 -3.65 -18.75
C GLN A 143 -9.68 -5.03 -18.21
N THR A 144 -9.87 -5.97 -19.16
CA THR A 144 -10.01 -7.40 -18.88
C THR A 144 -8.97 -8.16 -19.67
N THR A 145 -8.22 -9.07 -19.04
CA THR A 145 -7.19 -9.85 -19.72
C THR A 145 -7.08 -11.27 -19.16
N ALA A 146 -6.59 -12.18 -19.98
CA ALA A 146 -6.21 -13.51 -19.52
C ALA A 146 -4.82 -13.46 -18.85
N MET A 147 -4.70 -14.21 -17.78
CA MET A 147 -3.48 -14.47 -17.02
C MET A 147 -3.20 -15.97 -17.10
N HIS A 148 -2.07 -16.33 -17.68
CA HIS A 148 -1.64 -17.70 -17.87
C HIS A 148 -0.59 -18.04 -16.82
N LEU A 149 -0.90 -19.02 -15.96
CA LEU A 149 0.00 -19.46 -14.90
C LEU A 149 0.95 -20.53 -15.44
N ASP A 150 2.15 -20.63 -14.86
CA ASP A 150 3.18 -21.62 -15.25
C ASP A 150 2.71 -23.08 -15.10
N ASN A 151 1.69 -23.32 -14.26
CA ASN A 151 1.06 -24.63 -14.11
C ASN A 151 0.06 -24.98 -15.23
N GLY A 152 -0.07 -24.14 -16.26
CA GLY A 152 -0.98 -24.31 -17.39
C GLY A 152 -2.41 -23.82 -17.15
N THR A 153 -2.72 -23.27 -15.97
CA THR A 153 -4.05 -22.71 -15.70
C THR A 153 -4.18 -21.31 -16.31
N THR A 154 -5.33 -21.04 -16.91
CA THR A 154 -5.68 -19.69 -17.40
C THR A 154 -6.81 -19.12 -16.55
N GLN A 155 -6.65 -17.90 -16.11
CA GLN A 155 -7.65 -17.12 -15.37
C GLN A 155 -7.93 -15.83 -16.13
N VAL A 156 -9.16 -15.38 -16.17
CA VAL A 156 -9.54 -14.10 -16.78
C VAL A 156 -9.89 -13.11 -15.68
N TRP A 157 -9.23 -11.93 -15.71
CA TRP A 157 -9.37 -10.92 -14.69
C TRP A 157 -9.77 -9.57 -15.28
N SER A 158 -10.75 -8.92 -14.65
CA SER A 158 -11.08 -7.50 -14.90
C SER A 158 -10.44 -6.66 -13.80
N PHE A 159 -9.82 -5.55 -14.18
CA PHE A 159 -9.06 -4.66 -13.30
C PHE A 159 -9.79 -3.35 -13.10
N ASP A 160 -9.77 -2.84 -11.87
CA ASP A 160 -10.34 -1.55 -11.51
C ASP A 160 -9.47 -0.86 -10.46
N GLY A 161 -9.16 0.42 -10.68
CA GLY A 161 -8.34 1.20 -9.76
C GLY A 161 -8.44 2.69 -10.05
N GLY A 162 -8.34 3.45 -8.97
CA GLY A 162 -8.32 4.92 -9.03
C GLY A 162 -6.91 5.48 -9.30
N PRO A 163 -6.81 6.81 -9.47
CA PRO A 163 -5.52 7.47 -9.61
C PRO A 163 -4.70 7.29 -8.32
N PRO A 164 -3.38 7.02 -8.43
CA PRO A 164 -2.50 6.94 -7.28
C PRO A 164 -2.30 8.33 -6.65
N SER A 165 -1.96 8.34 -5.37
CA SER A 165 -1.34 9.49 -4.72
C SER A 165 0.18 9.49 -4.97
N ALA A 166 0.90 10.44 -4.37
CA ALA A 166 2.35 10.47 -4.45
C ALA A 166 3.04 9.26 -3.78
N THR A 167 2.36 8.60 -2.85
CA THR A 167 2.94 7.54 -2.02
C THR A 167 2.07 6.31 -1.87
N ASP A 168 0.84 6.34 -2.34
CA ASP A 168 -0.12 5.24 -2.14
C ASP A 168 -0.89 4.98 -3.43
N ALA A 169 -1.02 3.69 -3.77
CA ALA A 169 -1.83 3.22 -4.87
C ALA A 169 -2.64 2.00 -4.45
N GLY A 170 -3.89 1.93 -4.93
CA GLY A 170 -4.74 0.79 -4.67
C GLY A 170 -5.57 0.42 -5.89
N TRP A 171 -5.74 -0.86 -6.11
CA TRP A 171 -6.58 -1.40 -7.16
C TRP A 171 -7.22 -2.71 -6.73
N SER A 172 -8.16 -3.15 -7.52
CA SER A 172 -8.77 -4.47 -7.38
C SER A 172 -8.79 -5.21 -8.71
N LYS A 173 -8.91 -6.52 -8.64
CA LYS A 173 -9.22 -7.36 -9.78
C LYS A 173 -10.30 -8.38 -9.42
N GLN A 174 -11.22 -8.63 -10.37
CA GLN A 174 -12.32 -9.58 -10.26
C GLN A 174 -12.09 -10.73 -11.23
N GLU A 175 -12.14 -11.96 -10.74
CA GLU A 175 -12.06 -13.16 -11.59
C GLU A 175 -13.39 -13.40 -12.32
N ALA A 176 -13.32 -13.56 -13.63
CA ALA A 176 -14.50 -13.76 -14.47
C ALA A 176 -15.26 -15.04 -14.09
N GLY A 177 -16.58 -14.95 -14.01
CA GLY A 177 -17.44 -16.08 -13.70
C GLY A 177 -17.47 -16.49 -12.22
N THR A 178 -16.80 -15.74 -11.35
CA THR A 178 -16.78 -16.00 -9.90
C THR A 178 -17.08 -14.71 -9.10
N ASP A 179 -17.27 -14.85 -7.79
CA ASP A 179 -17.34 -13.73 -6.85
C ASP A 179 -15.99 -13.38 -6.20
N ARG A 180 -14.92 -14.06 -6.65
CA ARG A 180 -13.57 -13.89 -6.13
C ARG A 180 -12.99 -12.57 -6.58
N ARG A 181 -12.57 -11.75 -5.62
CA ARG A 181 -11.89 -10.48 -5.83
C ARG A 181 -10.57 -10.42 -5.10
N CYS A 182 -9.60 -9.77 -5.73
CA CYS A 182 -8.35 -9.41 -5.07
C CYS A 182 -8.28 -7.88 -4.94
N PHE A 183 -7.89 -7.42 -3.77
CA PHE A 183 -7.65 -6.01 -3.45
C PHE A 183 -6.18 -5.85 -3.15
N VAL A 184 -5.58 -4.80 -3.69
CA VAL A 184 -4.15 -4.52 -3.56
C VAL A 184 -3.94 -3.11 -3.03
N GLN A 185 -2.97 -2.99 -2.12
CA GLN A 185 -2.41 -1.73 -1.66
C GLN A 185 -0.91 -1.74 -1.90
N THR A 186 -0.41 -0.66 -2.49
CA THR A 186 1.02 -0.38 -2.64
C THR A 186 1.32 0.92 -1.92
N ARG A 187 2.35 0.93 -1.08
CA ARG A 187 2.76 2.12 -0.31
C ARG A 187 4.25 2.36 -0.44
N LEU A 188 4.59 3.58 -0.77
CA LEU A 188 5.96 4.10 -0.73
C LEU A 188 6.17 4.81 0.61
N ARG A 189 7.19 4.41 1.35
CA ARG A 189 7.58 5.03 2.62
C ARG A 189 9.10 5.18 2.61
N GLU A 190 9.55 6.41 2.37
CA GLU A 190 10.98 6.71 2.21
C GLU A 190 11.66 5.76 1.20
N ASN A 191 12.64 4.97 1.64
CA ASN A 191 13.36 4.01 0.84
C ASN A 191 12.69 2.61 0.79
N VAL A 192 11.44 2.49 1.23
CA VAL A 192 10.70 1.22 1.28
C VAL A 192 9.51 1.24 0.35
N LEU A 193 9.36 0.20 -0.47
CA LEU A 193 8.13 -0.12 -1.17
C LEU A 193 7.50 -1.37 -0.57
N LEU A 194 6.28 -1.24 -0.08
CA LEU A 194 5.49 -2.36 0.41
C LEU A 194 4.23 -2.58 -0.45
N GLN A 195 3.89 -3.83 -0.64
CA GLN A 195 2.68 -4.25 -1.33
C GLN A 195 1.94 -5.31 -0.51
N ALA A 196 0.64 -5.14 -0.39
CA ALA A 196 -0.27 -6.08 0.25
C ALA A 196 -1.38 -6.46 -0.71
N LYS A 197 -1.73 -7.74 -0.78
CA LYS A 197 -2.85 -8.26 -1.56
C LYS A 197 -3.69 -9.20 -0.73
N VAL A 198 -5.01 -9.02 -0.78
CA VAL A 198 -6.02 -9.92 -0.18
C VAL A 198 -7.01 -10.32 -1.26
N CYS A 199 -7.15 -11.62 -1.49
CA CYS A 199 -8.16 -12.21 -2.38
C CYS A 199 -9.14 -13.03 -1.56
N GLN A 200 -10.42 -12.79 -1.78
CA GLN A 200 -11.54 -13.50 -1.13
C GLN A 200 -12.84 -13.25 -1.89
N SER A 201 -13.90 -13.96 -1.54
CA SER A 201 -15.24 -13.59 -1.94
C SER A 201 -15.69 -12.30 -1.24
N GLY A 202 -16.39 -11.43 -1.96
CA GLY A 202 -16.88 -10.16 -1.42
C GLY A 202 -15.80 -9.07 -1.29
N ASN A 203 -15.96 -8.18 -0.32
CA ASN A 203 -15.11 -6.99 -0.17
C ASN A 203 -13.92 -7.21 0.77
N GLY A 204 -12.73 -7.44 0.21
CA GLY A 204 -11.46 -7.52 0.94
C GLY A 204 -10.74 -6.16 1.13
N GLY A 205 -11.32 -5.06 0.67
CA GLY A 205 -10.72 -3.72 0.77
C GLY A 205 -10.36 -3.29 2.20
N PRO A 206 -11.25 -3.45 3.20
CA PRO A 206 -10.89 -3.18 4.59
C PRO A 206 -9.72 -4.03 5.09
N ALA A 207 -9.70 -5.34 4.77
CA ALA A 207 -8.64 -6.25 5.20
C ALA A 207 -7.28 -5.89 4.59
N VAL A 208 -7.21 -5.57 3.29
CA VAL A 208 -5.95 -5.18 2.66
C VAL A 208 -5.40 -3.86 3.22
N ASN A 209 -6.27 -2.91 3.58
CA ASN A 209 -5.85 -1.66 4.22
C ASN A 209 -5.26 -1.89 5.60
N VAL A 210 -5.89 -2.76 6.41
CA VAL A 210 -5.38 -3.16 7.74
C VAL A 210 -4.04 -3.88 7.60
N LEU A 211 -3.94 -4.82 6.64
CA LEU A 211 -2.71 -5.55 6.36
C LEU A 211 -1.56 -4.60 5.98
N ALA A 212 -1.78 -3.72 5.01
CA ALA A 212 -0.78 -2.75 4.58
C ALA A 212 -0.37 -1.79 5.73
N GLY A 213 -1.34 -1.39 6.57
CA GLY A 213 -1.07 -0.60 7.79
C GLY A 213 -0.22 -1.35 8.80
N ALA A 214 -0.51 -2.62 9.06
CA ALA A 214 0.27 -3.45 9.98
C ALA A 214 1.69 -3.70 9.47
N MET A 215 1.86 -3.95 8.16
CA MET A 215 3.18 -4.04 7.52
C MET A 215 3.98 -2.74 7.67
N GLN A 216 3.34 -1.60 7.46
CA GLN A 216 3.97 -0.28 7.62
C GLN A 216 4.37 -0.02 9.08
N ASN A 217 3.49 -0.33 10.04
CA ASN A 217 3.80 -0.17 11.47
C ASN A 217 4.98 -1.03 11.92
N ALA A 218 5.15 -2.21 11.32
CA ALA A 218 6.30 -3.09 11.59
C ALA A 218 7.63 -2.51 11.09
N LEU A 219 7.61 -1.53 10.18
CA LEU A 219 8.81 -0.78 9.78
C LEU A 219 9.25 0.25 10.82
N GLY A 220 8.44 0.49 11.88
CA GLY A 220 8.70 1.51 12.88
C GLY A 220 8.37 2.94 12.42
N GLN A 221 7.51 3.07 11.41
CA GLN A 221 7.09 4.34 10.81
C GLN A 221 5.62 4.65 11.12
#